data_bb0357cdcc0afb116f1063a937757b95
#
_entry.id   bb0357cdcc0afb116f1063a937757b95
#
_cell.length_a   1.000
_cell.length_b   1.000
_cell.length_c   1.000
_cell.angle_alpha   90.00
_cell.angle_beta   90.00
_cell.angle_gamma   90.00
#
_symmetry.space_group_name_H-M   'P 1'
#
loop_
_entity.id
_entity.type
_entity.pdbx_description
1 polymer ?
#
loop_
_entity_poly.entity_id
_entity_poly.type
_entity_poly.pdbx_seq_one_letter_code
_entity_poly.pdbx_strand_id
1 'polypeptide(L)'
;MRGSTPLHIRRSLRDPWILFAIICLVISLGLIVIPQLSIFLSSLQGEDGSFSLSNYSTFFTSYRYQIAFVNSIKVTILTTLFATLIAVPLAWLLARFQFKGRNAVVTLITMATASPPFLGAYAWIILLGRYGVVNKIIKALTGVQPTWGFYGGNAVIWVITWMVFPLIFLMTFDSFSDEDVFHKEAAMSLGANPIKSFFH
;
A
#
# COMPACT_ATOMS: atom_id res chain seq x y z
N MET A 1 -32.00 41.67 0.71
CA MET A 1 -30.80 40.94 1.16
C MET A 1 -30.96 40.55 2.61
N ARG A 2 -31.43 39.33 2.89
CA ARG A 2 -31.56 38.80 4.26
C ARG A 2 -30.37 37.88 4.50
N GLY A 3 -29.50 38.29 5.43
CA GLY A 3 -28.39 37.50 5.91
C GLY A 3 -28.89 36.23 6.59
N SER A 4 -28.63 35.10 5.99
CA SER A 4 -28.88 33.80 6.56
C SER A 4 -27.62 33.30 7.26
N THR A 5 -27.82 32.85 8.50
CA THR A 5 -27.06 31.86 9.23
C THR A 5 -25.98 32.27 10.24
N PRO A 6 -26.33 32.11 11.51
CA PRO A 6 -25.50 31.26 12.37
C PRO A 6 -26.30 30.24 13.20
N LEU A 7 -27.59 30.00 12.92
CA LEU A 7 -28.44 29.15 13.77
C LEU A 7 -28.25 27.63 13.56
N HIS A 8 -27.74 27.22 12.43
CA HIS A 8 -27.51 25.78 12.15
C HIS A 8 -26.36 25.16 12.95
N ILE A 9 -25.28 25.92 13.20
CA ILE A 9 -24.10 25.37 13.92
C ILE A 9 -24.42 25.19 15.42
N ARG A 10 -25.17 26.07 16.04
CA ARG A 10 -25.53 25.96 17.46
C ARG A 10 -26.52 24.84 17.77
N ARG A 11 -27.35 24.46 16.81
CA ARG A 11 -28.30 23.33 16.95
C ARG A 11 -27.57 21.99 16.77
N SER A 12 -26.53 21.98 15.95
CA SER A 12 -25.68 20.81 15.67
C SER A 12 -24.87 20.38 16.90
N LEU A 13 -24.32 21.30 17.68
CA LEU A 13 -23.51 20.98 18.88
C LEU A 13 -24.30 20.44 20.08
N ARG A 14 -25.64 20.47 20.04
CA ARG A 14 -26.51 19.85 21.07
C ARG A 14 -26.94 18.43 20.71
N ASP A 15 -26.63 17.94 19.53
CA ASP A 15 -26.89 16.57 19.14
C ASP A 15 -25.90 15.66 19.85
N PRO A 16 -26.36 14.69 20.66
CA PRO A 16 -25.47 13.76 21.38
C PRO A 16 -24.53 12.98 20.46
N TRP A 17 -24.92 12.71 19.22
CA TRP A 17 -24.08 12.04 18.24
C TRP A 17 -22.92 12.89 17.77
N ILE A 18 -23.12 14.21 17.64
CA ILE A 18 -22.05 15.13 17.26
C ILE A 18 -21.07 15.32 18.40
N LEU A 19 -21.57 15.40 19.64
CA LEU A 19 -20.72 15.44 20.83
C LEU A 19 -19.86 14.18 20.93
N PHE A 20 -20.47 13.02 20.73
CA PHE A 20 -19.74 11.73 20.70
C PHE A 20 -18.68 11.71 19.60
N ALA A 21 -19.02 12.13 18.37
CA ALA A 21 -18.08 12.21 17.26
C ALA A 21 -16.90 13.15 17.54
N ILE A 22 -17.16 14.32 18.16
CA ILE A 22 -16.11 15.27 18.56
C ILE A 22 -15.19 14.64 19.61
N ILE A 23 -15.74 13.97 20.62
CA ILE A 23 -14.95 13.30 21.66
C ILE A 23 -14.06 12.22 21.02
N CYS A 24 -14.63 11.37 20.15
CA CYS A 24 -13.85 10.36 19.44
C CYS A 24 -12.76 10.98 18.56
N LEU A 25 -13.05 12.08 17.88
CA LEU A 25 -12.08 12.81 17.06
C LEU A 25 -10.93 13.36 17.90
N VAL A 26 -11.25 14.02 19.03
CA VAL A 26 -10.24 14.59 19.94
C VAL A 26 -9.34 13.50 20.53
N ILE A 27 -9.94 12.39 20.98
CA ILE A 27 -9.19 11.25 21.50
C ILE A 27 -8.29 10.66 20.40
N SER A 28 -8.82 10.45 19.20
CA SER A 28 -8.05 9.89 18.06
C SER A 28 -6.90 10.81 17.65
N LEU A 29 -7.15 12.12 17.57
CA LEU A 29 -6.11 13.11 17.30
C LEU A 29 -5.06 13.13 18.40
N GLY A 30 -5.46 13.08 19.68
CA GLY A 30 -4.54 13.01 20.80
C GLY A 30 -3.64 11.77 20.73
N LEU A 31 -4.23 10.60 20.49
CA LEU A 31 -3.48 9.33 20.34
C LEU A 31 -2.50 9.33 19.15
N ILE A 32 -2.78 10.11 18.11
CA ILE A 32 -1.89 10.23 16.95
C ILE A 32 -0.85 11.34 17.19
N VAL A 33 -1.28 12.52 17.57
CA VAL A 33 -0.43 13.71 17.62
C VAL A 33 0.57 13.67 18.78
N ILE A 34 0.14 13.21 19.97
CA ILE A 34 1.01 13.20 21.16
C ILE A 34 2.26 12.34 20.94
N PRO A 35 2.17 11.07 20.46
CA PRO A 35 3.37 10.26 20.18
C PRO A 35 4.26 10.89 19.10
N GLN A 36 3.67 11.46 18.04
CA GLN A 36 4.44 12.10 16.98
C GLN A 36 5.22 13.32 17.47
N LEU A 37 4.56 14.18 18.27
CA LEU A 37 5.23 15.31 18.90
C LEU A 37 6.33 14.85 19.87
N SER A 38 6.08 13.81 20.66
CA SER A 38 7.08 13.25 21.57
C SER A 38 8.34 12.76 20.81
N ILE A 39 8.15 12.00 19.71
CA ILE A 39 9.24 11.56 18.85
C ILE A 39 9.99 12.76 18.26
N PHE A 40 9.26 13.76 17.76
CA PHE A 40 9.85 14.96 17.18
C PHE A 40 10.68 15.73 18.21
N LEU A 41 10.12 15.99 19.40
CA LEU A 41 10.84 16.68 20.47
C LEU A 41 12.07 15.88 20.94
N SER A 42 11.94 14.55 21.09
CA SER A 42 13.07 13.69 21.46
C SER A 42 14.16 13.67 20.38
N SER A 43 13.81 13.84 19.10
CA SER A 43 14.81 13.91 18.03
C SER A 43 15.70 15.16 18.12
N LEU A 44 15.20 16.20 18.76
CA LEU A 44 15.91 17.49 19.00
C LEU A 44 16.60 17.56 20.37
N GLN A 45 16.58 16.49 21.15
CA GLN A 45 17.23 16.42 22.46
C GLN A 45 18.53 15.63 22.38
N GLY A 46 19.60 16.18 22.93
CA GLY A 46 20.85 15.47 23.18
C GLY A 46 20.77 14.52 24.39
N GLU A 47 21.82 13.78 24.66
CA GLU A 47 21.92 12.87 25.82
C GLU A 47 21.69 13.60 27.15
N ASP A 48 22.03 14.87 27.23
CA ASP A 48 21.86 15.72 28.42
C ASP A 48 20.47 16.38 28.52
N GLY A 49 19.52 16.03 27.64
CA GLY A 49 18.18 16.64 27.58
C GLY A 49 18.16 18.07 27.04
N SER A 50 19.29 18.66 26.66
CA SER A 50 19.39 19.97 26.04
C SER A 50 19.03 19.91 24.54
N PHE A 51 18.68 21.06 23.96
CA PHE A 51 18.44 21.16 22.53
C PHE A 51 19.70 20.80 21.75
N SER A 52 19.65 19.80 20.90
CA SER A 52 20.79 19.32 20.11
C SER A 52 20.34 18.73 18.80
N LEU A 53 21.10 18.95 17.74
CA LEU A 53 20.97 18.29 16.44
C LEU A 53 21.92 17.08 16.29
N SER A 54 22.49 16.60 17.39
CA SER A 54 23.45 15.47 17.39
C SER A 54 22.84 14.19 16.80
N ASN A 55 21.55 13.93 17.05
CA ASN A 55 20.85 12.77 16.51
C ASN A 55 20.82 12.81 14.96
N TYR A 56 20.60 13.98 14.37
CA TYR A 56 20.63 14.16 12.91
C TYR A 56 22.04 14.01 12.36
N SER A 57 23.05 14.60 13.04
CA SER A 57 24.45 14.39 12.66
C SER A 57 24.81 12.91 12.69
N THR A 58 24.44 12.19 13.74
CA THR A 58 24.68 10.75 13.87
C THR A 58 23.97 9.95 12.76
N PHE A 59 22.76 10.35 12.38
CA PHE A 59 22.04 9.71 11.28
C PHE A 59 22.81 9.82 9.96
N PHE A 60 23.35 10.98 9.63
CA PHE A 60 24.07 11.21 8.37
C PHE A 60 25.51 10.71 8.37
N THR A 61 26.15 10.58 9.52
CA THR A 61 27.56 10.13 9.63
C THR A 61 27.70 8.64 9.89
N SER A 62 26.70 8.01 10.51
CA SER A 62 26.77 6.59 10.83
C SER A 62 26.52 5.71 9.60
N TYR A 63 27.49 4.87 9.28
CA TYR A 63 27.44 3.89 8.19
C TYR A 63 26.20 2.98 8.27
N ARG A 64 25.81 2.60 9.49
CA ARG A 64 24.61 1.76 9.73
C ARG A 64 23.33 2.42 9.23
N TYR A 65 23.13 3.70 9.56
CA TYR A 65 21.94 4.43 9.15
C TYR A 65 21.92 4.74 7.65
N GLN A 66 23.08 5.03 7.07
CA GLN A 66 23.22 5.23 5.63
C GLN A 66 22.84 3.98 4.84
N ILE A 67 23.32 2.79 5.25
CA ILE A 67 22.94 1.52 4.61
C ILE A 67 21.46 1.25 4.80
N ALA A 68 20.90 1.45 5.99
CA ALA A 68 19.49 1.24 6.24
C ALA A 68 18.62 2.15 5.35
N PHE A 69 19.01 3.43 5.21
CA PHE A 69 18.33 4.40 4.37
C PHE A 69 18.36 4.00 2.89
N VAL A 70 19.54 3.67 2.35
CA VAL A 70 19.69 3.22 0.95
C VAL A 70 18.89 1.94 0.70
N ASN A 71 18.94 0.97 1.62
CA ASN A 71 18.17 -0.27 1.48
C ASN A 71 16.66 -0.01 1.53
N SER A 72 16.19 0.91 2.38
CA SER A 72 14.79 1.30 2.44
C SER A 72 14.31 1.91 1.12
N ILE A 73 15.08 2.83 0.55
CA ILE A 73 14.78 3.41 -0.77
C ILE A 73 14.74 2.33 -1.85
N LYS A 74 15.75 1.45 -1.89
CA LYS A 74 15.82 0.34 -2.85
C LYS A 74 14.59 -0.58 -2.73
N VAL A 75 14.25 -1.00 -1.51
CA VAL A 75 13.08 -1.85 -1.26
C VAL A 75 11.80 -1.15 -1.71
N THR A 76 11.62 0.12 -1.36
CA THR A 76 10.42 0.88 -1.72
C THR A 76 10.27 1.00 -3.23
N ILE A 77 11.32 1.41 -3.95
CA ILE A 77 11.28 1.58 -5.41
C ILE A 77 10.97 0.24 -6.09
N LEU A 78 11.70 -0.83 -5.73
CA LEU A 78 11.52 -2.13 -6.37
C LEU A 78 10.16 -2.74 -6.06
N THR A 79 9.69 -2.64 -4.82
CA THR A 79 8.36 -3.10 -4.42
C THR A 79 7.26 -2.39 -5.19
N THR A 80 7.31 -1.05 -5.24
CA THR A 80 6.31 -0.26 -5.97
C THR A 80 6.32 -0.58 -7.45
N LEU A 81 7.51 -0.70 -8.05
CA LEU A 81 7.66 -1.05 -9.46
C LEU A 81 7.04 -2.42 -9.76
N PHE A 82 7.42 -3.46 -9.01
CA PHE A 82 6.92 -4.81 -9.25
C PHE A 82 5.42 -4.92 -8.95
N ALA A 83 4.93 -4.32 -7.87
CA ALA A 83 3.51 -4.33 -7.55
C ALA A 83 2.69 -3.64 -8.64
N THR A 84 3.14 -2.49 -9.14
CA THR A 84 2.47 -1.75 -10.22
C THR A 84 2.51 -2.51 -11.54
N LEU A 85 3.66 -3.10 -11.90
CA LEU A 85 3.82 -3.90 -13.13
C LEU A 85 2.89 -5.13 -13.16
N ILE A 86 2.52 -5.67 -12.01
CA ILE A 86 1.58 -6.78 -11.92
C ILE A 86 0.14 -6.25 -11.83
N ALA A 87 -0.10 -5.29 -10.94
CA ALA A 87 -1.45 -4.83 -10.59
C ALA A 87 -2.14 -4.10 -11.75
N VAL A 88 -1.45 -3.16 -12.40
CA VAL A 88 -2.07 -2.30 -13.43
C VAL A 88 -2.50 -3.09 -14.67
N PRO A 89 -1.65 -3.93 -15.29
CA PRO A 89 -2.08 -4.73 -16.43
C PRO A 89 -3.20 -5.72 -16.08
N LEU A 90 -3.13 -6.31 -14.88
CA LEU A 90 -4.15 -7.25 -14.43
C LEU A 90 -5.49 -6.54 -14.16
N ALA A 91 -5.46 -5.36 -13.54
CA ALA A 91 -6.65 -4.52 -13.32
C ALA A 91 -7.29 -4.11 -14.64
N TRP A 92 -6.48 -3.62 -15.59
CA TRP A 92 -6.95 -3.25 -16.92
C TRP A 92 -7.58 -4.44 -17.65
N LEU A 93 -6.94 -5.61 -17.62
CA LEU A 93 -7.43 -6.82 -18.26
C LEU A 93 -8.78 -7.27 -17.66
N LEU A 94 -8.87 -7.26 -16.33
CA LEU A 94 -10.09 -7.65 -15.62
C LEU A 94 -11.21 -6.60 -15.74
N ALA A 95 -10.89 -5.32 -15.86
CA ALA A 95 -11.88 -4.28 -16.12
C ALA A 95 -12.45 -4.37 -17.54
N ARG A 96 -11.59 -4.65 -18.53
CA ARG A 96 -11.93 -4.60 -19.94
C ARG A 96 -12.62 -5.85 -20.48
N PHE A 97 -12.22 -7.03 -19.99
CA PHE A 97 -12.66 -8.30 -20.54
C PHE A 97 -13.60 -9.04 -19.61
N GLN A 98 -14.71 -9.50 -20.16
CA GLN A 98 -15.70 -10.35 -19.48
C GLN A 98 -15.40 -11.82 -19.83
N PHE A 99 -15.00 -12.61 -18.83
CA PHE A 99 -14.77 -14.04 -18.99
C PHE A 99 -15.24 -14.82 -17.78
N LYS A 100 -15.47 -16.13 -17.96
CA LYS A 100 -15.86 -17.02 -16.86
C LYS A 100 -14.74 -17.07 -15.82
N GLY A 101 -15.06 -16.71 -14.57
CA GLY A 101 -14.08 -16.68 -13.47
C GLY A 101 -13.52 -15.29 -13.14
N ARG A 102 -13.80 -14.24 -13.93
CA ARG A 102 -13.38 -12.85 -13.65
C ARG A 102 -13.70 -12.44 -12.20
N ASN A 103 -14.95 -12.63 -11.80
CA ASN A 103 -15.39 -12.23 -10.46
C ASN A 103 -14.69 -13.04 -9.35
N ALA A 104 -14.40 -14.32 -9.59
CA ALA A 104 -13.64 -15.14 -8.64
C ALA A 104 -12.21 -14.60 -8.45
N VAL A 105 -11.54 -14.19 -9.53
CA VAL A 105 -10.19 -13.59 -9.46
C VAL A 105 -10.23 -12.28 -8.68
N VAL A 106 -11.17 -11.37 -9.00
CA VAL A 106 -11.32 -10.10 -8.27
C VAL A 106 -11.59 -10.36 -6.78
N THR A 107 -12.50 -11.29 -6.46
CA THR A 107 -12.82 -11.66 -5.08
C THR A 107 -11.60 -12.22 -4.34
N LEU A 108 -10.81 -13.11 -4.98
CA LEU A 108 -9.60 -13.66 -4.37
C LEU A 108 -8.55 -12.58 -4.09
N ILE A 109 -8.35 -11.64 -5.01
CA ILE A 109 -7.44 -10.50 -4.80
C ILE A 109 -7.96 -9.60 -3.67
N THR A 110 -9.27 -9.33 -3.64
CA THR A 110 -9.89 -8.55 -2.55
C THR A 110 -9.70 -9.25 -1.20
N MET A 111 -9.91 -10.57 -1.13
CA MET A 111 -9.68 -11.34 0.09
C MET A 111 -8.21 -11.31 0.55
N ALA A 112 -7.27 -11.22 -0.39
CA ALA A 112 -5.86 -11.11 -0.05
C ALA A 112 -5.53 -9.82 0.73
N THR A 113 -6.27 -8.73 0.54
CA THR A 113 -6.10 -7.49 1.31
C THR A 113 -6.41 -7.65 2.81
N ALA A 114 -7.31 -8.57 3.15
CA ALA A 114 -7.68 -8.85 4.54
C ALA A 114 -6.68 -9.80 5.24
N SER A 115 -5.73 -10.37 4.50
CA SER A 115 -4.74 -11.31 5.07
C SER A 115 -3.72 -10.56 5.93
N PRO A 116 -3.47 -10.99 7.18
CA PRO A 116 -2.43 -10.40 8.01
C PRO A 116 -1.05 -10.54 7.35
N PRO A 117 -0.24 -9.47 7.30
CA PRO A 117 1.04 -9.46 6.60
C PRO A 117 2.02 -10.56 7.01
N PHE A 118 2.07 -10.89 8.29
CA PHE A 118 2.98 -11.91 8.82
C PHE A 118 2.62 -13.33 8.36
N LEU A 119 1.32 -13.62 8.16
CA LEU A 119 0.89 -14.93 7.64
C LEU A 119 1.34 -15.11 6.19
N GLY A 120 1.23 -14.07 5.37
CA GLY A 120 1.74 -14.07 4.00
C GLY A 120 3.25 -14.29 3.96
N ALA A 121 4.01 -13.57 4.77
CA ALA A 121 5.46 -13.75 4.87
C ALA A 121 5.84 -15.17 5.29
N TYR A 122 5.17 -15.74 6.29
CA TYR A 122 5.41 -17.10 6.76
C TYR A 122 5.07 -18.14 5.69
N ALA A 123 3.96 -17.97 4.98
CA ALA A 123 3.58 -18.85 3.88
C ALA A 123 4.66 -18.87 2.78
N TRP A 124 5.20 -17.72 2.41
CA TRP A 124 6.29 -17.64 1.43
C TRP A 124 7.56 -18.32 1.90
N ILE A 125 7.91 -18.22 3.20
CA ILE A 125 9.06 -18.94 3.76
C ILE A 125 8.84 -20.46 3.70
N ILE A 126 7.64 -20.95 4.00
CA ILE A 126 7.31 -22.38 3.89
C ILE A 126 7.39 -22.85 2.44
N LEU A 127 6.96 -22.03 1.48
CA LEU A 127 6.98 -22.41 0.06
C LEU A 127 8.37 -22.32 -0.54
N LEU A 128 9.05 -21.18 -0.39
CA LEU A 128 10.28 -20.82 -1.10
C LEU A 128 11.54 -20.84 -0.23
N GLY A 129 11.42 -21.07 1.07
CA GLY A 129 12.56 -21.18 1.97
C GLY A 129 13.50 -22.32 1.58
N ARG A 130 14.71 -22.32 2.16
CA ARG A 130 15.77 -23.32 1.85
C ARG A 130 15.29 -24.77 1.91
N TYR A 131 14.40 -25.07 2.86
CA TYR A 131 13.76 -26.38 3.04
C TYR A 131 12.27 -26.35 2.66
N GLY A 132 11.86 -25.38 1.90
CA GLY A 132 10.48 -25.17 1.47
C GLY A 132 9.99 -26.22 0.48
N VAL A 133 8.68 -26.20 0.26
CA VAL A 133 7.99 -27.16 -0.60
C VAL A 133 8.58 -27.16 -2.02
N VAL A 134 8.84 -25.99 -2.60
CA VAL A 134 9.39 -25.85 -3.94
C VAL A 134 10.77 -26.50 -4.05
N ASN A 135 11.66 -26.27 -3.09
CA ASN A 135 12.98 -26.87 -3.08
C ASN A 135 12.94 -28.39 -2.88
N LYS A 136 11.98 -28.91 -2.10
CA LYS A 136 11.75 -30.35 -1.97
C LYS A 136 11.30 -30.98 -3.30
N ILE A 137 10.39 -30.32 -4.02
CA ILE A 137 9.92 -30.78 -5.34
C ILE A 137 11.09 -30.79 -6.35
N ILE A 138 11.86 -29.69 -6.42
CA ILE A 138 13.02 -29.61 -7.32
C ILE A 138 14.01 -30.73 -7.00
N LYS A 139 14.32 -30.97 -5.72
CA LYS A 139 15.21 -32.07 -5.32
C LYS A 139 14.66 -33.43 -5.73
N ALA A 140 13.36 -33.65 -5.57
CA ALA A 140 12.74 -34.92 -5.96
C ALA A 140 12.80 -35.17 -7.48
N LEU A 141 12.69 -34.09 -8.28
CA LEU A 141 12.71 -34.19 -9.75
C LEU A 141 14.12 -34.23 -10.34
N THR A 142 15.07 -33.52 -9.75
CA THR A 142 16.43 -33.34 -10.32
C THR A 142 17.52 -34.09 -9.56
N GLY A 143 17.20 -34.59 -8.35
CA GLY A 143 18.20 -35.19 -7.46
C GLY A 143 19.12 -34.18 -6.77
N VAL A 144 19.05 -32.88 -7.14
CA VAL A 144 19.94 -31.84 -6.65
C VAL A 144 19.19 -30.94 -5.62
N GLN A 145 19.83 -30.72 -4.46
CA GLN A 145 19.31 -29.78 -3.47
C GLN A 145 19.62 -28.35 -3.94
N PRO A 146 18.61 -27.50 -4.22
CA PRO A 146 18.85 -26.11 -4.56
C PRO A 146 19.59 -25.37 -3.42
N THR A 147 20.57 -24.55 -3.78
CA THR A 147 21.35 -23.76 -2.83
C THR A 147 20.69 -22.43 -2.50
N TRP A 148 19.72 -21.99 -3.32
CA TRP A 148 19.00 -20.76 -3.09
C TRP A 148 17.95 -20.93 -1.99
N GLY A 149 17.71 -19.85 -1.29
CA GLY A 149 16.69 -19.76 -0.25
C GLY A 149 16.03 -18.39 -0.29
N PHE A 150 14.79 -18.35 0.14
CA PHE A 150 13.98 -17.15 0.18
C PHE A 150 14.27 -16.37 1.46
N TYR A 151 15.39 -15.61 1.45
CA TYR A 151 15.87 -14.82 2.59
C TYR A 151 16.51 -13.51 2.12
N GLY A 152 16.70 -12.56 3.06
CA GLY A 152 17.37 -11.29 2.78
C GLY A 152 16.50 -10.28 2.04
N GLY A 153 17.15 -9.28 1.44
CA GLY A 153 16.47 -8.15 0.81
C GLY A 153 15.50 -8.53 -0.32
N ASN A 154 15.83 -9.54 -1.11
CA ASN A 154 14.97 -10.00 -2.20
C ASN A 154 13.66 -10.64 -1.68
N ALA A 155 13.74 -11.39 -0.59
CA ALA A 155 12.56 -11.94 0.07
C ALA A 155 11.66 -10.84 0.64
N VAL A 156 12.26 -9.80 1.24
CA VAL A 156 11.54 -8.64 1.74
C VAL A 156 10.81 -7.93 0.60
N ILE A 157 11.49 -7.64 -0.51
CA ILE A 157 10.88 -7.01 -1.70
C ILE A 157 9.68 -7.83 -2.20
N TRP A 158 9.85 -9.14 -2.32
CA TRP A 158 8.79 -10.03 -2.77
C TRP A 158 7.57 -10.02 -1.86
N VAL A 159 7.79 -10.17 -0.54
CA VAL A 159 6.70 -10.20 0.45
C VAL A 159 5.94 -8.87 0.48
N ILE A 160 6.66 -7.73 0.46
CA ILE A 160 6.01 -6.43 0.45
C ILE A 160 5.29 -6.19 -0.88
N THR A 161 5.85 -6.63 -2.01
CA THR A 161 5.17 -6.60 -3.32
C THR A 161 3.85 -7.34 -3.27
N TRP A 162 3.85 -8.55 -2.72
CA TRP A 162 2.63 -9.35 -2.54
C TRP A 162 1.59 -8.67 -1.66
N MET A 163 2.02 -7.96 -0.61
CA MET A 163 1.13 -7.22 0.28
C MET A 163 0.52 -5.98 -0.36
N VAL A 164 1.31 -5.24 -1.14
CA VAL A 164 0.90 -3.95 -1.73
C VAL A 164 0.14 -4.14 -3.04
N PHE A 165 0.48 -5.18 -3.80
CA PHE A 165 -0.13 -5.49 -5.09
C PHE A 165 -1.68 -5.49 -5.07
N PRO A 166 -2.38 -6.14 -4.11
CA PRO A 166 -3.84 -6.16 -4.12
C PRO A 166 -4.46 -4.77 -3.91
N LEU A 167 -3.81 -3.92 -3.11
CA LEU A 167 -4.27 -2.55 -2.87
C LEU A 167 -4.18 -1.71 -4.16
N ILE A 168 -3.03 -1.75 -4.85
CA ILE A 168 -2.85 -1.05 -6.14
C ILE A 168 -3.84 -1.60 -7.16
N PHE A 169 -4.00 -2.93 -7.19
CA PHE A 169 -4.96 -3.58 -8.08
C PHE A 169 -6.38 -3.06 -7.89
N LEU A 170 -6.89 -3.03 -6.65
CA LEU A 170 -8.26 -2.59 -6.38
C LEU A 170 -8.48 -1.13 -6.77
N MET A 171 -7.56 -0.23 -6.36
CA MET A 171 -7.67 1.19 -6.71
C MET A 171 -7.65 1.42 -8.22
N THR A 172 -6.81 0.67 -8.94
CA THR A 172 -6.70 0.78 -10.40
C THR A 172 -7.90 0.12 -11.10
N PHE A 173 -8.36 -1.02 -10.57
CA PHE A 173 -9.52 -1.74 -11.11
C PHE A 173 -10.80 -0.92 -11.01
N ASP A 174 -11.03 -0.28 -9.86
CA ASP A 174 -12.19 0.61 -9.66
C ASP A 174 -12.11 1.79 -10.64
N SER A 175 -10.94 2.43 -10.76
CA SER A 175 -10.75 3.53 -11.71
C SER A 175 -11.05 3.12 -13.17
N PHE A 176 -10.60 1.94 -13.60
CA PHE A 176 -10.87 1.44 -14.94
C PHE A 176 -12.31 0.94 -15.13
N SER A 177 -12.99 0.55 -14.05
CA SER A 177 -14.38 0.08 -14.11
C SER A 177 -15.38 1.24 -14.12
N ASP A 178 -15.03 2.37 -13.48
CA ASP A 178 -15.82 3.60 -13.43
C ASP A 178 -15.62 4.49 -14.68
N GLU A 179 -14.65 4.13 -15.54
CA GLU A 179 -14.49 4.82 -16.83
C GLU A 179 -15.80 4.70 -17.61
N ASP A 180 -16.50 5.82 -17.69
CA ASP A 180 -17.83 5.94 -18.26
C ASP A 180 -17.82 5.39 -19.69
N VAL A 181 -18.43 4.24 -19.88
CA VAL A 181 -18.64 3.61 -21.20
C VAL A 181 -19.25 4.63 -22.16
N PHE A 182 -20.07 5.57 -21.65
CA PHE A 182 -20.70 6.65 -22.40
C PHE A 182 -19.71 7.66 -23.00
N HIS A 183 -18.67 8.06 -22.29
CA HIS A 183 -17.66 8.99 -22.82
C HIS A 183 -16.85 8.37 -23.95
N LYS A 184 -16.57 7.10 -23.84
CA LYS A 184 -15.82 6.36 -24.84
C LYS A 184 -16.66 6.09 -26.11
N GLU A 185 -17.92 5.70 -25.95
CA GLU A 185 -18.85 5.51 -27.06
C GLU A 185 -19.16 6.85 -27.77
N ALA A 186 -19.30 7.94 -27.00
CA ALA A 186 -19.48 9.28 -27.58
C ALA A 186 -18.22 9.74 -28.34
N ALA A 187 -17.02 9.52 -27.81
CA ALA A 187 -15.78 9.86 -28.51
C ALA A 187 -15.57 9.03 -29.80
N MET A 188 -15.90 7.74 -29.74
CA MET A 188 -15.82 6.86 -30.92
C MET A 188 -16.88 7.20 -31.98
N SER A 189 -18.09 7.61 -31.61
CA SER A 189 -19.11 8.07 -32.51
C SER A 189 -18.75 9.39 -33.18
N LEU A 190 -17.87 10.20 -32.57
CA LEU A 190 -17.29 11.43 -33.15
C LEU A 190 -16.00 11.16 -33.96
N GLY A 191 -15.65 9.88 -34.22
CA GLY A 191 -14.52 9.50 -35.05
C GLY A 191 -13.17 9.51 -34.39
N ALA A 192 -13.11 9.48 -33.03
CA ALA A 192 -11.86 9.38 -32.31
C ALA A 192 -11.23 7.98 -32.49
N ASN A 193 -9.92 7.94 -32.71
CA ASN A 193 -9.15 6.69 -32.75
C ASN A 193 -9.19 6.04 -31.35
N PRO A 194 -9.37 4.70 -31.23
CA PRO A 194 -9.40 3.98 -29.96
C PRO A 194 -8.24 4.28 -29.02
N ILE A 195 -7.05 4.54 -29.57
CA ILE A 195 -5.85 4.90 -28.78
C ILE A 195 -5.97 6.33 -28.24
N LYS A 196 -6.48 7.29 -29.02
CA LYS A 196 -6.70 8.67 -28.55
C LYS A 196 -7.83 8.75 -27.52
N SER A 197 -8.88 7.94 -27.68
CA SER A 197 -10.00 7.84 -26.74
C SER A 197 -9.61 7.24 -25.38
N PHE A 198 -8.42 6.60 -25.27
CA PHE A 198 -7.91 6.04 -24.03
C PHE A 198 -7.13 7.08 -23.19
N PHE A 199 -6.57 8.12 -23.83
CA PHE A 199 -5.75 9.14 -23.16
C PHE A 199 -6.47 10.48 -22.91
N HIS A 200 -7.76 10.57 -23.25
CA HIS A 200 -8.64 11.71 -22.99
C HIS A 200 -9.84 11.31 -22.15
#